data_a7277b39b80f4a07ea84143934bac7b3
#
_entry.id   a7277b39b80f4a07ea84143934bac7b3
#
_cell.length_a   1.000
_cell.length_b   1.000
_cell.length_c   1.000
_cell.angle_alpha   90.00
_cell.angle_beta   90.00
_cell.angle_gamma   90.00
#
_symmetry.space_group_name_H-M   'P 1'
#
loop_
_entity.id
_entity.type
_entity.pdbx_description
1 polymer ?
#
loop_
_entity_poly.entity_id
_entity_poly.type
_entity_poly.pdbx_seq_one_letter_code
_entity_poly.pdbx_strand_id
1 'polypeptide(L)'
;MSVTLKTKRDLNDVIAISVLSHKLDSIAQEMGVTMRKSSHSPIFAEANDFACSVTNWKGEQIAQLAGIPIIGAAGGFGPLEVMKDFEPSQIEDGDIFLMNDAYRLGNHLPEMTIVVPVFVRGELLFFTVARAHHHDVGGPTPGSLNARANSIYAEGIRIPPVKLFERGTLNKALMEVIKLNVRDPEVLWSDLMAEIGACRVGKKRLEEALNARYTNEEIKNVIADVLNLSEKQCRDEIRKLPNGKYYGEYGMDNDGINDKPVAFRVTITVEDDEMTVDYTGTDPQAEGSKNCTMATTYSGTHVAVLWALSGTLPRNSGSFRPVKIIAPEGTLVNPKPPAAVGMCTLPPACAMMGAVMKAFGEAAPERVPAGFFSVFTAGYGGIDPRTGRLFIGWCFGALGGGGGYPHRDGDSFVAPVSNYNGILVPNIETDEMNFPIKTLRHEYIPDTGGAGYYRGGNGVDYTIEFRGVNPDVSVFGDGAVIPAYGLNGGEVGSLNEGYLNRGQAGEKKLSSNEGWNKSKSGDTLTVLSAGGGGWGDPLAREPAAVLDDVLNEMLSVQKARESYGVVVDGTQVDLAATEILRANARAGRSTS
;
A
#
# COMPACT_ATOMS: atom_id res chain seq x y z
N MET A 1 -24.21 9.38 -51.16
CA MET A 1 -23.82 7.97 -50.97
C MET A 1 -23.69 7.67 -49.49
N SER A 2 -24.71 7.02 -48.93
CA SER A 2 -24.76 6.60 -47.52
C SER A 2 -23.90 5.36 -47.39
N VAL A 3 -22.75 5.48 -46.73
CA VAL A 3 -21.96 4.32 -46.32
C VAL A 3 -22.61 3.74 -45.07
N THR A 4 -23.47 2.76 -45.28
CA THR A 4 -24.02 1.93 -44.21
C THR A 4 -22.87 1.08 -43.68
N LEU A 5 -22.27 1.46 -42.53
CA LEU A 5 -21.34 0.60 -41.78
C LEU A 5 -22.14 -0.62 -41.27
N LYS A 6 -22.23 -1.65 -42.09
CA LYS A 6 -22.51 -3.01 -41.65
C LYS A 6 -21.27 -3.52 -40.95
N THR A 7 -21.33 -3.64 -39.63
CA THR A 7 -20.75 -4.78 -38.92
C THR A 7 -21.27 -4.72 -37.49
N LYS A 8 -22.19 -5.63 -37.11
CA LYS A 8 -22.14 -6.19 -35.76
C LYS A 8 -20.69 -6.67 -35.61
N ARG A 9 -19.86 -5.94 -34.89
CA ARG A 9 -18.55 -6.42 -34.50
C ARG A 9 -18.82 -7.66 -33.67
N ASP A 10 -18.20 -8.76 -34.09
CA ASP A 10 -18.15 -9.97 -33.27
C ASP A 10 -17.39 -9.60 -32.00
N LEU A 11 -18.08 -9.55 -30.84
CA LEU A 11 -17.52 -9.17 -29.55
C LEU A 11 -16.52 -10.23 -29.02
N ASN A 12 -16.47 -11.40 -29.66
CA ASN A 12 -15.42 -12.40 -29.44
C ASN A 12 -14.08 -12.02 -30.12
N ASP A 13 -13.99 -10.86 -30.78
CA ASP A 13 -12.75 -10.37 -31.34
C ASP A 13 -11.81 -9.90 -30.21
N VAL A 14 -10.63 -10.49 -30.12
CA VAL A 14 -9.56 -10.13 -29.16
C VAL A 14 -9.26 -8.62 -29.17
N ILE A 15 -9.38 -7.96 -30.32
CA ILE A 15 -9.21 -6.51 -30.46
C ILE A 15 -10.32 -5.77 -29.71
N ALA A 16 -11.57 -6.19 -29.84
CA ALA A 16 -12.70 -5.55 -29.14
C ALA A 16 -12.60 -5.70 -27.62
N ILE A 17 -12.19 -6.87 -27.15
CA ILE A 17 -11.91 -7.16 -25.72
C ILE A 17 -10.79 -6.25 -25.20
N SER A 18 -9.67 -6.16 -25.93
CA SER A 18 -8.55 -5.30 -25.57
C SER A 18 -8.93 -3.82 -25.52
N VAL A 19 -9.66 -3.33 -26.53
CA VAL A 19 -10.12 -1.94 -26.58
C VAL A 19 -11.06 -1.62 -25.40
N LEU A 20 -11.97 -2.52 -25.04
CA LEU A 20 -12.86 -2.30 -23.91
C LEU A 20 -12.09 -2.34 -22.57
N SER A 21 -11.18 -3.30 -22.38
CA SER A 21 -10.36 -3.36 -21.18
C SER A 21 -9.58 -2.05 -20.94
N HIS A 22 -8.86 -1.56 -21.96
CA HIS A 22 -8.14 -0.29 -21.85
C HIS A 22 -9.07 0.91 -21.66
N LYS A 23 -10.29 0.87 -22.20
CA LYS A 23 -11.28 1.92 -21.97
C LYS A 23 -11.75 1.93 -20.51
N LEU A 24 -11.99 0.76 -19.92
CA LEU A 24 -12.36 0.62 -18.51
C LEU A 24 -11.24 1.11 -17.59
N ASP A 25 -9.98 0.74 -17.87
CA ASP A 25 -8.82 1.25 -17.13
C ASP A 25 -8.70 2.78 -17.25
N SER A 26 -8.93 3.34 -18.46
CA SER A 26 -8.92 4.80 -18.65
C SER A 26 -10.02 5.49 -17.83
N ILE A 27 -11.19 4.87 -17.68
CA ILE A 27 -12.28 5.39 -16.84
C ILE A 27 -11.85 5.42 -15.37
N ALA A 28 -11.25 4.34 -14.86
CA ALA A 28 -10.74 4.30 -13.49
C ALA A 28 -9.64 5.35 -13.26
N GLN A 29 -8.75 5.59 -14.24
CA GLN A 29 -7.76 6.66 -14.19
C GLN A 29 -8.40 8.05 -14.16
N GLU A 30 -9.43 8.31 -14.97
CA GLU A 30 -10.14 9.60 -14.98
C GLU A 30 -10.88 9.85 -13.65
N MET A 31 -11.44 8.81 -13.02
CA MET A 31 -12.00 8.87 -11.68
C MET A 31 -10.93 9.35 -10.67
N GLY A 32 -9.74 8.74 -10.68
CA GLY A 32 -8.65 9.12 -9.78
C GLY A 32 -8.15 10.55 -10.01
N VAL A 33 -8.01 10.98 -11.26
CA VAL A 33 -7.63 12.38 -11.58
C VAL A 33 -8.69 13.36 -11.07
N THR A 34 -9.98 13.03 -11.23
CA THR A 34 -11.07 13.84 -10.72
C THR A 34 -11.00 13.97 -9.21
N MET A 35 -10.84 12.84 -8.52
CA MET A 35 -10.75 12.78 -7.06
C MET A 35 -9.62 13.68 -6.53
N ARG A 36 -8.40 13.48 -7.02
CA ARG A 36 -7.23 14.27 -6.60
C ARG A 36 -7.41 15.77 -6.81
N LYS A 37 -8.02 16.18 -7.94
CA LYS A 37 -8.20 17.59 -8.28
C LYS A 37 -9.35 18.28 -7.55
N SER A 38 -10.30 17.53 -7.01
CA SER A 38 -11.46 18.08 -6.30
C SER A 38 -11.42 17.90 -4.79
N SER A 39 -10.44 17.18 -4.27
CA SER A 39 -10.24 16.96 -2.83
C SER A 39 -9.58 18.17 -2.14
N HIS A 40 -9.74 18.23 -0.81
CA HIS A 40 -9.22 19.32 0.01
C HIS A 40 -8.17 18.87 1.02
N SER A 41 -8.21 17.60 1.48
CA SER A 41 -7.18 17.09 2.37
C SER A 41 -5.86 16.88 1.63
N PRO A 42 -4.70 17.16 2.27
CA PRO A 42 -3.40 16.81 1.73
C PRO A 42 -3.21 15.31 1.49
N ILE A 43 -3.95 14.47 2.22
CA ILE A 43 -3.91 13.01 2.05
C ILE A 43 -4.37 12.61 0.65
N PHE A 44 -5.44 13.22 0.13
CA PHE A 44 -5.93 12.93 -1.22
C PHE A 44 -5.20 13.76 -2.27
N ALA A 45 -5.07 15.07 -2.06
CA ALA A 45 -4.56 16.00 -3.05
C ALA A 45 -3.07 15.82 -3.31
N GLU A 46 -2.28 15.61 -2.26
CA GLU A 46 -0.82 15.57 -2.30
C GLU A 46 -0.28 14.14 -2.20
N ALA A 47 -0.75 13.35 -1.20
CA ALA A 47 -0.24 12.00 -0.99
C ALA A 47 -0.90 10.94 -1.88
N ASN A 48 -2.04 11.22 -2.52
CA ASN A 48 -2.77 10.31 -3.42
C ASN A 48 -3.21 9.01 -2.72
N ASP A 49 -3.57 9.09 -1.42
CA ASP A 49 -3.90 7.91 -0.60
C ASP A 49 -5.34 7.45 -0.81
N PHE A 50 -5.61 6.95 -2.02
CA PHE A 50 -6.90 6.43 -2.42
C PHE A 50 -6.80 5.45 -3.59
N ALA A 51 -7.89 4.76 -3.88
CA ALA A 51 -8.08 3.96 -5.08
C ALA A 51 -9.46 4.18 -5.68
N CYS A 52 -9.55 4.07 -7.02
CA CYS A 52 -10.80 4.05 -7.76
C CYS A 52 -10.89 2.76 -8.57
N SER A 53 -12.07 2.16 -8.64
CA SER A 53 -12.30 0.94 -9.40
C SER A 53 -13.67 0.90 -10.04
N VAL A 54 -13.81 0.03 -11.02
CA VAL A 54 -15.07 -0.34 -11.66
C VAL A 54 -15.30 -1.82 -11.45
N THR A 55 -16.49 -2.20 -11.01
CA THR A 55 -16.91 -3.60 -10.88
C THR A 55 -18.10 -3.88 -11.78
N ASN A 56 -18.31 -5.16 -12.09
CA ASN A 56 -19.54 -5.59 -12.73
C ASN A 56 -20.69 -5.72 -11.69
N TRP A 57 -21.87 -6.11 -12.14
CA TRP A 57 -23.07 -6.32 -11.33
C TRP A 57 -22.97 -7.43 -10.28
N LYS A 58 -21.91 -8.24 -10.32
CA LYS A 58 -21.60 -9.29 -9.33
C LYS A 58 -20.59 -8.84 -8.29
N GLY A 59 -20.09 -7.61 -8.38
CA GLY A 59 -19.01 -7.10 -7.54
C GLY A 59 -17.61 -7.56 -7.98
N GLU A 60 -17.47 -8.26 -9.12
CA GLU A 60 -16.16 -8.61 -9.65
C GLU A 60 -15.48 -7.34 -10.20
N GLN A 61 -14.28 -7.05 -9.72
CA GLN A 61 -13.49 -5.92 -10.18
C GLN A 61 -13.01 -6.15 -11.62
N ILE A 62 -13.32 -5.22 -12.51
CA ILE A 62 -12.97 -5.30 -13.93
C ILE A 62 -11.89 -4.29 -14.33
N ALA A 63 -11.77 -3.19 -13.60
CA ALA A 63 -10.72 -2.19 -13.78
C ALA A 63 -10.42 -1.46 -12.48
N GLN A 64 -9.20 -0.94 -12.36
CA GLN A 64 -8.78 -0.11 -11.22
C GLN A 64 -7.78 0.96 -11.63
N LEU A 65 -7.74 2.05 -10.87
CA LEU A 65 -6.69 3.05 -10.93
C LEU A 65 -5.32 2.41 -10.59
N ALA A 66 -4.29 2.77 -11.31
CA ALA A 66 -2.91 2.49 -10.91
C ALA A 66 -2.52 3.46 -9.75
N GLY A 67 -3.01 3.18 -8.55
CA GLY A 67 -2.80 3.92 -7.31
C GLY A 67 -2.25 3.02 -6.21
N ILE A 68 -2.71 3.22 -4.97
CA ILE A 68 -2.29 2.44 -3.80
C ILE A 68 -2.66 0.95 -3.97
N PRO A 69 -1.69 0.03 -4.09
CA PRO A 69 -1.99 -1.37 -4.43
C PRO A 69 -2.85 -2.07 -3.38
N ILE A 70 -2.56 -1.86 -2.09
CA ILE A 70 -3.29 -2.52 -0.98
C ILE A 70 -4.76 -2.09 -0.90
N ILE A 71 -5.08 -0.87 -1.32
CA ILE A 71 -6.45 -0.35 -1.36
C ILE A 71 -7.13 -0.77 -2.66
N GLY A 72 -6.41 -0.66 -3.78
CA GLY A 72 -6.95 -0.90 -5.12
C GLY A 72 -7.45 -2.32 -5.34
N ALA A 73 -6.70 -3.33 -4.89
CA ALA A 73 -7.08 -4.74 -5.06
C ALA A 73 -8.32 -5.15 -4.22
N ALA A 74 -8.74 -4.33 -3.26
CA ALA A 74 -9.93 -4.54 -2.44
C ALA A 74 -11.19 -3.83 -2.99
N GLY A 75 -11.12 -3.21 -4.19
CA GLY A 75 -12.21 -2.39 -4.75
C GLY A 75 -13.53 -3.14 -4.97
N GLY A 76 -13.47 -4.42 -5.27
CA GLY A 76 -14.68 -5.24 -5.45
C GLY A 76 -15.48 -5.52 -4.18
N PHE A 77 -14.90 -5.33 -3.01
CA PHE A 77 -15.55 -5.71 -1.74
C PHE A 77 -16.68 -4.78 -1.33
N GLY A 78 -16.61 -3.47 -1.68
CA GLY A 78 -17.69 -2.53 -1.40
C GLY A 78 -19.03 -2.97 -2.01
N PRO A 79 -19.13 -3.19 -3.33
CA PRO A 79 -20.33 -3.71 -3.96
C PRO A 79 -20.84 -5.05 -3.39
N LEU A 80 -19.92 -5.98 -3.05
CA LEU A 80 -20.29 -7.26 -2.44
C LEU A 80 -20.99 -7.07 -1.09
N GLU A 81 -20.48 -6.16 -0.25
CA GLU A 81 -21.11 -5.88 1.05
C GLU A 81 -22.43 -5.12 0.90
N VAL A 82 -22.55 -4.21 -0.07
CA VAL A 82 -23.83 -3.56 -0.41
C VAL A 82 -24.88 -4.60 -0.81
N MET A 83 -24.52 -5.54 -1.69
CA MET A 83 -25.44 -6.58 -2.17
C MET A 83 -25.79 -7.65 -1.12
N LYS A 84 -25.09 -7.73 0.01
CA LYS A 84 -25.49 -8.54 1.15
C LYS A 84 -26.62 -7.91 1.98
N ASP A 85 -26.63 -6.58 2.08
CA ASP A 85 -27.57 -5.85 2.92
C ASP A 85 -28.78 -5.33 2.14
N PHE A 86 -28.64 -5.16 0.82
CA PHE A 86 -29.66 -4.61 -0.05
C PHE A 86 -29.98 -5.58 -1.19
N GLU A 87 -31.24 -6.01 -1.26
CA GLU A 87 -31.74 -6.79 -2.38
C GLU A 87 -31.65 -5.97 -3.70
N PRO A 88 -31.52 -6.60 -4.86
CA PRO A 88 -31.41 -5.88 -6.14
C PRO A 88 -32.51 -4.86 -6.38
N SER A 89 -33.74 -5.12 -5.88
CA SER A 89 -34.89 -4.20 -5.97
C SER A 89 -34.79 -2.97 -5.06
N GLN A 90 -33.86 -2.97 -4.10
CA GLN A 90 -33.61 -1.87 -3.18
C GLN A 90 -32.45 -0.99 -3.64
N ILE A 91 -31.72 -1.41 -4.69
CA ILE A 91 -30.64 -0.63 -5.30
C ILE A 91 -31.23 0.10 -6.51
N GLU A 92 -31.26 1.43 -6.44
CA GLU A 92 -31.90 2.25 -7.45
C GLU A 92 -30.91 3.26 -8.06
N ASP A 93 -31.27 3.78 -9.24
CA ASP A 93 -30.47 4.82 -9.87
C ASP A 93 -30.49 6.11 -9.04
N GLY A 94 -29.31 6.70 -8.83
CA GLY A 94 -29.12 7.84 -7.95
C GLY A 94 -28.80 7.49 -6.50
N ASP A 95 -28.81 6.22 -6.12
CA ASP A 95 -28.29 5.77 -4.83
C ASP A 95 -26.76 5.95 -4.75
N ILE A 96 -26.29 6.28 -3.55
CA ILE A 96 -24.86 6.31 -3.22
C ILE A 96 -24.70 5.68 -1.86
N PHE A 97 -23.91 4.61 -1.79
CA PHE A 97 -23.64 3.93 -0.56
C PHE A 97 -22.31 4.40 0.05
N LEU A 98 -22.28 4.48 1.38
CA LEU A 98 -21.10 4.75 2.19
C LEU A 98 -20.89 3.61 3.16
N MET A 99 -19.61 3.21 3.38
CA MET A 99 -19.21 2.25 4.40
C MET A 99 -17.74 2.42 4.77
N ASN A 100 -17.36 2.00 5.99
CA ASN A 100 -15.94 1.89 6.37
C ASN A 100 -15.67 0.74 7.36
N ASP A 101 -16.68 -0.08 7.71
CA ASP A 101 -16.49 -1.13 8.70
C ASP A 101 -15.44 -2.16 8.24
N ALA A 102 -14.33 -2.20 8.96
CA ALA A 102 -13.19 -3.07 8.67
C ALA A 102 -13.56 -4.58 8.70
N TYR A 103 -14.54 -4.98 9.51
CA TYR A 103 -15.07 -6.35 9.55
C TYR A 103 -16.15 -6.64 8.51
N ARG A 104 -16.49 -5.65 7.69
CA ARG A 104 -17.36 -5.75 6.52
C ARG A 104 -16.55 -5.55 5.23
N LEU A 105 -15.47 -6.31 5.09
CA LEU A 105 -14.53 -6.24 3.96
C LEU A 105 -13.95 -4.83 3.71
N GLY A 106 -13.87 -4.00 4.76
CA GLY A 106 -13.06 -2.79 4.80
C GLY A 106 -11.60 -3.10 5.20
N ASN A 107 -10.69 -2.16 4.96
CA ASN A 107 -9.34 -2.27 5.50
C ASN A 107 -9.34 -1.71 6.94
N HIS A 108 -9.02 -0.42 7.13
CA HIS A 108 -9.17 0.24 8.43
C HIS A 108 -10.20 1.39 8.37
N LEU A 109 -10.64 1.87 9.53
CA LEU A 109 -11.77 2.81 9.59
C LEU A 109 -11.55 4.13 8.84
N PRO A 110 -10.33 4.72 8.76
CA PRO A 110 -10.11 5.91 7.95
C PRO A 110 -10.40 5.70 6.45
N GLU A 111 -10.31 4.47 5.94
CA GLU A 111 -10.62 4.18 4.53
C GLU A 111 -12.11 4.06 4.28
N MET A 112 -12.79 5.19 4.16
CA MET A 112 -14.19 5.21 3.74
C MET A 112 -14.31 4.76 2.29
N THR A 113 -15.43 4.14 1.97
CA THR A 113 -15.71 3.60 0.64
C THR A 113 -17.05 4.11 0.15
N ILE A 114 -17.05 4.78 -1.01
CA ILE A 114 -18.22 5.18 -1.76
C ILE A 114 -18.47 4.15 -2.86
N VAL A 115 -19.73 3.68 -2.95
CA VAL A 115 -20.18 2.75 -3.99
C VAL A 115 -21.38 3.37 -4.71
N VAL A 116 -21.28 3.54 -6.03
CA VAL A 116 -22.35 4.11 -6.86
C VAL A 116 -22.80 3.08 -7.90
N PRO A 117 -24.06 2.66 -7.89
CA PRO A 117 -24.62 1.77 -8.90
C PRO A 117 -24.75 2.47 -10.25
N VAL A 118 -24.46 1.74 -11.31
CA VAL A 118 -24.53 2.21 -12.69
C VAL A 118 -25.53 1.38 -13.48
N PHE A 119 -26.62 2.02 -13.85
CA PHE A 119 -27.69 1.43 -14.64
C PHE A 119 -27.50 1.74 -16.12
N VAL A 120 -27.53 0.71 -16.94
CA VAL A 120 -27.49 0.83 -18.40
C VAL A 120 -28.82 0.31 -18.94
N ARG A 121 -29.60 1.15 -19.59
CA ARG A 121 -30.96 0.81 -20.09
C ARG A 121 -31.87 0.22 -19.00
N GLY A 122 -31.79 0.78 -17.78
CA GLY A 122 -32.64 0.37 -16.67
C GLY A 122 -32.19 -0.91 -15.95
N GLU A 123 -31.05 -1.50 -16.32
CA GLU A 123 -30.47 -2.68 -15.67
C GLU A 123 -29.16 -2.31 -14.96
N LEU A 124 -28.97 -2.77 -13.73
CA LEU A 124 -27.74 -2.62 -12.98
C LEU A 124 -26.64 -3.47 -13.63
N LEU A 125 -25.62 -2.83 -14.20
CA LEU A 125 -24.51 -3.53 -14.86
C LEU A 125 -23.15 -3.29 -14.24
N PHE A 126 -22.97 -2.20 -13.50
CA PHE A 126 -21.70 -1.87 -12.89
C PHE A 126 -21.90 -1.17 -11.55
N PHE A 127 -20.79 -1.14 -10.80
CA PHE A 127 -20.59 -0.17 -9.73
C PHE A 127 -19.29 0.58 -9.98
N THR A 128 -19.30 1.88 -9.72
CA THR A 128 -18.08 2.65 -9.55
C THR A 128 -17.78 2.80 -8.08
N VAL A 129 -16.53 2.60 -7.71
CA VAL A 129 -16.08 2.54 -6.31
C VAL A 129 -14.92 3.51 -6.13
N ALA A 130 -14.99 4.33 -5.10
CA ALA A 130 -13.85 5.08 -4.57
C ALA A 130 -13.63 4.66 -3.12
N ARG A 131 -12.38 4.41 -2.74
CA ARG A 131 -11.95 4.10 -1.37
C ARG A 131 -10.76 4.96 -1.03
N ALA A 132 -10.81 5.67 0.09
CA ALA A 132 -9.79 6.65 0.40
C ALA A 132 -9.57 6.81 1.91
N HIS A 133 -8.31 7.12 2.27
CA HIS A 133 -7.90 7.36 3.64
C HIS A 133 -8.27 8.78 4.08
N HIS A 134 -9.37 8.93 4.80
CA HIS A 134 -9.84 10.22 5.31
C HIS A 134 -8.96 10.76 6.42
N HIS A 135 -8.88 12.08 6.47
CA HIS A 135 -8.05 12.83 7.39
C HIS A 135 -8.33 12.55 8.88
N ASP A 136 -9.60 12.40 9.25
CA ASP A 136 -10.04 12.03 10.62
C ASP A 136 -11.43 11.38 10.57
N VAL A 137 -11.57 10.24 11.24
CA VAL A 137 -12.83 9.52 11.41
C VAL A 137 -13.21 9.33 12.88
N GLY A 138 -12.66 10.19 13.75
CA GLY A 138 -12.91 10.15 15.19
C GLY A 138 -11.91 9.29 15.97
N GLY A 139 -12.35 8.72 17.07
CA GLY A 139 -11.45 8.01 18.00
C GLY A 139 -10.66 8.95 18.90
N PRO A 140 -9.81 8.44 19.83
CA PRO A 140 -9.11 9.26 20.81
C PRO A 140 -7.96 10.08 20.24
N THR A 141 -7.44 9.72 19.06
CA THR A 141 -6.26 10.33 18.45
C THR A 141 -6.63 11.17 17.24
N PRO A 142 -6.15 12.41 17.08
CA PRO A 142 -6.23 13.13 15.81
C PRO A 142 -5.63 12.31 14.68
N GLY A 143 -6.32 12.26 13.51
CA GLY A 143 -5.94 11.42 12.38
C GLY A 143 -6.35 9.95 12.53
N SER A 144 -7.03 9.60 13.64
CA SER A 144 -7.65 8.28 13.88
C SER A 144 -6.69 7.07 13.87
N LEU A 145 -5.37 7.28 13.73
CA LEU A 145 -4.38 6.22 13.87
C LEU A 145 -3.88 6.15 15.30
N ASN A 146 -4.50 5.28 16.10
CA ASN A 146 -4.17 5.06 17.50
C ASN A 146 -3.20 3.88 17.62
N ALA A 147 -1.91 4.19 17.80
CA ALA A 147 -0.85 3.17 17.96
C ALA A 147 -1.08 2.23 19.15
N ARG A 148 -1.87 2.64 20.14
CA ARG A 148 -2.20 1.90 21.36
C ARG A 148 -3.64 1.38 21.42
N ALA A 149 -4.36 1.37 20.29
CA ALA A 149 -5.69 0.78 20.25
C ALA A 149 -5.61 -0.74 20.51
N ASN A 150 -6.47 -1.23 21.39
CA ASN A 150 -6.66 -2.66 21.66
C ASN A 150 -8.05 -3.15 21.25
N SER A 151 -8.85 -2.28 20.66
CA SER A 151 -10.18 -2.60 20.16
C SER A 151 -10.53 -1.65 19.02
N ILE A 152 -11.26 -2.15 18.02
CA ILE A 152 -11.76 -1.34 16.91
C ILE A 152 -12.63 -0.16 17.37
N TYR A 153 -13.26 -0.25 18.54
CA TYR A 153 -14.05 0.85 19.12
C TYR A 153 -13.19 2.06 19.54
N ALA A 154 -11.88 1.89 19.67
CA ALA A 154 -10.92 2.97 19.94
C ALA A 154 -10.29 3.54 18.65
N GLU A 155 -10.80 3.20 17.46
CA GLU A 155 -10.20 3.58 16.17
C GLU A 155 -11.05 4.58 15.39
N GLY A 156 -12.29 4.86 15.79
CA GLY A 156 -13.16 5.83 15.15
C GLY A 156 -14.59 5.34 14.94
N ILE A 157 -15.34 6.11 14.13
CA ILE A 157 -16.71 5.76 13.76
C ILE A 157 -16.74 4.55 12.82
N ARG A 158 -17.65 3.60 13.08
CA ARG A 158 -17.89 2.44 12.21
C ARG A 158 -19.20 2.62 11.48
N ILE A 159 -19.17 2.50 10.16
CA ILE A 159 -20.33 2.70 9.28
C ILE A 159 -20.50 1.43 8.45
N PRO A 160 -21.57 0.64 8.65
CA PRO A 160 -21.92 -0.47 7.77
C PRO A 160 -22.34 0.07 6.40
N PRO A 161 -22.59 -0.78 5.38
CA PRO A 161 -23.17 -0.31 4.13
C PRO A 161 -24.49 0.42 4.38
N VAL A 162 -24.53 1.72 4.07
CA VAL A 162 -25.73 2.57 4.24
C VAL A 162 -25.90 3.48 3.03
N LYS A 163 -27.14 3.83 2.70
CA LYS A 163 -27.42 4.84 1.68
C LYS A 163 -27.12 6.25 2.22
N LEU A 164 -26.02 6.84 1.76
CA LEU A 164 -25.72 8.25 1.98
C LEU A 164 -26.61 9.15 1.11
N PHE A 165 -26.89 8.71 -0.12
CA PHE A 165 -27.93 9.30 -0.97
C PHE A 165 -28.91 8.21 -1.37
N GLU A 166 -30.19 8.51 -1.30
CA GLU A 166 -31.27 7.67 -1.78
C GLU A 166 -31.96 8.38 -2.96
N ARG A 167 -31.86 7.78 -4.15
CA ARG A 167 -32.41 8.38 -5.40
C ARG A 167 -32.02 9.84 -5.59
N GLY A 168 -30.76 10.16 -5.35
CA GLY A 168 -30.20 11.50 -5.47
C GLY A 168 -30.47 12.44 -4.27
N THR A 169 -31.21 12.00 -3.27
CA THR A 169 -31.50 12.79 -2.06
C THR A 169 -30.58 12.43 -0.92
N LEU A 170 -29.87 13.43 -0.37
CA LEU A 170 -28.94 13.24 0.75
C LEU A 170 -29.68 12.80 2.03
N ASN A 171 -29.21 11.77 2.68
CA ASN A 171 -29.58 11.39 4.05
C ASN A 171 -28.92 12.35 5.05
N LYS A 172 -29.59 13.47 5.30
CA LYS A 172 -29.07 14.53 6.17
C LYS A 172 -28.84 14.05 7.61
N ALA A 173 -29.73 13.19 8.13
CA ALA A 173 -29.61 12.71 9.51
C ALA A 173 -28.36 11.86 9.69
N LEU A 174 -28.07 10.98 8.75
CA LEU A 174 -26.83 10.19 8.75
C LEU A 174 -25.59 11.09 8.69
N MET A 175 -25.60 12.09 7.79
CA MET A 175 -24.46 13.00 7.63
C MET A 175 -24.21 13.82 8.90
N GLU A 176 -25.24 14.29 9.59
CA GLU A 176 -25.08 15.02 10.85
C GLU A 176 -24.50 14.13 11.96
N VAL A 177 -24.89 12.84 12.02
CA VAL A 177 -24.27 11.88 12.94
C VAL A 177 -22.77 11.69 12.64
N ILE A 178 -22.41 11.54 11.37
CA ILE A 178 -21.00 11.38 10.96
C ILE A 178 -20.20 12.63 11.34
N LYS A 179 -20.69 13.82 10.96
CA LYS A 179 -20.03 15.11 11.25
C LYS A 179 -19.78 15.34 12.74
N LEU A 180 -20.69 14.91 13.59
CA LEU A 180 -20.58 15.05 15.04
C LEU A 180 -19.46 14.16 15.64
N ASN A 181 -19.09 13.09 14.96
CA ASN A 181 -18.12 12.11 15.45
C ASN A 181 -16.69 12.31 14.94
N VAL A 182 -16.44 13.33 14.12
CA VAL A 182 -15.13 13.66 13.53
C VAL A 182 -14.67 15.06 13.96
N ARG A 183 -13.35 15.28 13.95
CA ARG A 183 -12.79 16.57 14.40
C ARG A 183 -12.83 17.65 13.33
N ASP A 184 -12.77 17.27 12.06
CA ASP A 184 -12.81 18.19 10.91
C ASP A 184 -13.93 17.81 9.94
N PRO A 185 -15.19 18.14 10.27
CA PRO A 185 -16.36 17.72 9.49
C PRO A 185 -16.42 18.38 8.11
N GLU A 186 -15.80 19.55 7.93
CA GLU A 186 -15.82 20.26 6.65
C GLU A 186 -14.85 19.61 5.65
N VAL A 187 -13.65 19.24 6.10
CA VAL A 187 -12.69 18.50 5.26
C VAL A 187 -13.25 17.11 4.92
N LEU A 188 -13.78 16.37 5.91
CA LEU A 188 -14.41 15.07 5.66
C LEU A 188 -15.51 15.17 4.59
N TRP A 189 -16.42 16.14 4.73
CA TRP A 189 -17.53 16.32 3.77
C TRP A 189 -17.02 16.64 2.37
N SER A 190 -16.03 17.52 2.28
CA SER A 190 -15.41 17.91 1.01
C SER A 190 -14.76 16.72 0.30
N ASP A 191 -14.03 15.89 1.05
CA ASP A 191 -13.38 14.71 0.50
C ASP A 191 -14.38 13.60 0.11
N LEU A 192 -15.45 13.38 0.90
CA LEU A 192 -16.55 12.52 0.49
C LEU A 192 -17.22 13.01 -0.82
N MET A 193 -17.36 14.32 -1.00
CA MET A 193 -17.89 14.87 -2.24
C MET A 193 -16.93 14.69 -3.41
N ALA A 194 -15.62 14.68 -3.18
CA ALA A 194 -14.61 14.36 -4.20
C ALA A 194 -14.71 12.88 -4.63
N GLU A 195 -14.87 11.95 -3.69
CA GLU A 195 -15.10 10.53 -3.97
C GLU A 195 -16.39 10.31 -4.77
N ILE A 196 -17.50 10.94 -4.36
CA ILE A 196 -18.77 10.90 -5.07
C ILE A 196 -18.63 11.48 -6.47
N GLY A 197 -17.90 12.58 -6.61
CA GLY A 197 -17.59 13.22 -7.89
C GLY A 197 -16.84 12.28 -8.83
N ALA A 198 -15.81 11.61 -8.32
CA ALA A 198 -15.05 10.60 -9.07
C ALA A 198 -15.94 9.44 -9.53
N CYS A 199 -16.77 8.88 -8.63
CA CYS A 199 -17.69 7.80 -8.97
C CYS A 199 -18.73 8.24 -10.02
N ARG A 200 -19.25 9.47 -9.92
CA ARG A 200 -20.19 10.03 -10.93
C ARG A 200 -19.56 10.23 -12.30
N VAL A 201 -18.28 10.64 -12.34
CA VAL A 201 -17.52 10.71 -13.60
C VAL A 201 -17.38 9.31 -14.19
N GLY A 202 -16.99 8.31 -13.40
CA GLY A 202 -16.92 6.91 -13.84
C GLY A 202 -18.27 6.42 -14.40
N LYS A 203 -19.38 6.64 -13.68
CA LYS A 203 -20.74 6.32 -14.13
C LYS A 203 -21.04 6.95 -15.49
N LYS A 204 -20.85 8.26 -15.62
CA LYS A 204 -21.11 8.98 -16.87
C LYS A 204 -20.29 8.42 -18.04
N ARG A 205 -19.01 8.13 -17.82
CA ARG A 205 -18.13 7.58 -18.87
C ARG A 205 -18.51 6.17 -19.29
N LEU A 206 -18.96 5.33 -18.35
CA LEU A 206 -19.49 4.00 -18.66
C LEU A 206 -20.77 4.10 -19.51
N GLU A 207 -21.69 4.96 -19.13
CA GLU A 207 -22.93 5.22 -19.89
C GLU A 207 -22.63 5.72 -21.31
N GLU A 208 -21.75 6.72 -21.47
CA GLU A 208 -21.34 7.26 -22.77
C GLU A 208 -20.64 6.20 -23.66
N ALA A 209 -19.81 5.34 -23.07
CA ALA A 209 -19.06 4.34 -23.81
C ALA A 209 -19.94 3.18 -24.31
N LEU A 210 -20.96 2.81 -23.56
CA LEU A 210 -21.69 1.55 -23.74
C LEU A 210 -23.10 1.72 -24.31
N ASN A 211 -23.83 2.81 -23.96
CA ASN A 211 -25.22 2.99 -24.35
C ASN A 211 -25.46 3.02 -25.87
N ALA A 212 -24.53 3.56 -26.64
CA ALA A 212 -24.72 3.76 -28.09
C ALA A 212 -24.26 2.56 -28.94
N ARG A 213 -23.55 1.58 -28.36
CA ARG A 213 -22.81 0.59 -29.16
C ARG A 213 -23.18 -0.86 -28.92
N TYR A 214 -23.63 -1.23 -27.71
CA TYR A 214 -23.78 -2.62 -27.28
C TYR A 214 -25.11 -2.80 -26.55
N THR A 215 -25.72 -3.97 -26.67
CA THR A 215 -26.83 -4.42 -25.81
C THR A 215 -26.28 -4.81 -24.42
N ASN A 216 -27.17 -4.89 -23.41
CA ASN A 216 -26.74 -5.30 -22.07
C ASN A 216 -26.15 -6.72 -22.06
N GLU A 217 -26.69 -7.62 -22.86
CA GLU A 217 -26.18 -8.99 -22.99
C GLU A 217 -24.79 -9.03 -23.62
N GLU A 218 -24.56 -8.23 -24.67
CA GLU A 218 -23.22 -8.09 -25.28
C GLU A 218 -22.21 -7.53 -24.29
N ILE A 219 -22.60 -6.55 -23.46
CA ILE A 219 -21.75 -5.99 -22.40
C ILE A 219 -21.35 -7.07 -21.39
N LYS A 220 -22.32 -7.86 -20.91
CA LYS A 220 -22.07 -8.95 -19.96
C LYS A 220 -21.12 -10.00 -20.53
N ASN A 221 -21.30 -10.39 -21.79
CA ASN A 221 -20.46 -11.36 -22.47
C ASN A 221 -19.02 -10.86 -22.61
N VAL A 222 -18.81 -9.63 -23.05
CA VAL A 222 -17.47 -9.05 -23.18
C VAL A 222 -16.77 -8.94 -21.80
N ILE A 223 -17.48 -8.55 -20.75
CA ILE A 223 -16.90 -8.51 -19.41
C ILE A 223 -16.47 -9.91 -18.95
N ALA A 224 -17.29 -10.92 -19.20
CA ALA A 224 -16.93 -12.30 -18.94
C ALA A 224 -15.67 -12.72 -19.71
N ASP A 225 -15.57 -12.36 -20.99
CA ASP A 225 -14.41 -12.64 -21.83
C ASP A 225 -13.14 -11.93 -21.34
N VAL A 226 -13.23 -10.66 -20.91
CA VAL A 226 -12.11 -9.92 -20.28
C VAL A 226 -11.61 -10.67 -19.05
N LEU A 227 -12.50 -11.07 -18.14
CA LEU A 227 -12.13 -11.79 -16.92
C LEU A 227 -11.55 -13.19 -17.22
N ASN A 228 -12.14 -13.92 -18.17
CA ASN A 228 -11.64 -15.22 -18.58
C ASN A 228 -10.26 -15.14 -19.26
N LEU A 229 -10.02 -14.10 -20.04
CA LEU A 229 -8.71 -13.85 -20.64
C LEU A 229 -7.67 -13.56 -19.56
N SER A 230 -8.01 -12.73 -18.58
CA SER A 230 -7.13 -12.41 -17.45
C SER A 230 -6.82 -13.64 -16.61
N GLU A 231 -7.82 -14.49 -16.33
CA GLU A 231 -7.64 -15.78 -15.65
C GLU A 231 -6.67 -16.67 -16.43
N LYS A 232 -6.90 -16.82 -17.75
CA LYS A 232 -6.02 -17.60 -18.59
C LYS A 232 -4.58 -17.12 -18.55
N GLN A 233 -4.36 -15.80 -18.64
CA GLN A 233 -3.02 -15.21 -18.56
C GLN A 233 -2.36 -15.48 -17.20
N CYS A 234 -3.10 -15.38 -16.11
CA CYS A 234 -2.58 -15.70 -14.78
C CYS A 234 -2.22 -17.19 -14.65
N ARG A 235 -3.07 -18.11 -15.13
CA ARG A 235 -2.78 -19.54 -15.19
C ARG A 235 -1.53 -19.84 -16.02
N ASP A 236 -1.36 -19.17 -17.17
CA ASP A 236 -0.19 -19.32 -18.02
C ASP A 236 1.10 -18.86 -17.32
N GLU A 237 1.04 -17.84 -16.45
CA GLU A 237 2.18 -17.41 -15.63
C GLU A 237 2.46 -18.37 -14.46
N ILE A 238 1.44 -18.88 -13.79
CA ILE A 238 1.59 -19.88 -12.71
C ILE A 238 2.27 -21.15 -13.22
N ARG A 239 1.92 -21.65 -14.43
CA ARG A 239 2.57 -22.81 -15.05
C ARG A 239 4.08 -22.66 -15.28
N LYS A 240 4.61 -21.46 -15.25
CA LYS A 240 6.06 -21.21 -15.38
C LYS A 240 6.80 -21.40 -14.06
N LEU A 241 6.09 -21.49 -12.94
CA LEU A 241 6.67 -21.79 -11.64
C LEU A 241 6.83 -23.30 -11.47
N PRO A 242 7.86 -23.78 -10.76
CA PRO A 242 7.96 -25.18 -10.40
C PRO A 242 6.79 -25.60 -9.51
N ASN A 243 6.22 -26.79 -9.75
CA ASN A 243 5.25 -27.38 -8.83
C ASN A 243 5.94 -27.69 -7.48
N GLY A 244 5.24 -27.42 -6.37
CA GLY A 244 5.81 -27.68 -5.06
C GLY A 244 5.16 -26.87 -3.95
N LYS A 245 5.76 -26.99 -2.76
CA LYS A 245 5.38 -26.23 -1.56
C LYS A 245 6.56 -25.38 -1.13
N TYR A 246 6.33 -24.11 -0.94
CA TYR A 246 7.34 -23.09 -0.62
C TYR A 246 6.93 -22.37 0.65
N TYR A 247 7.85 -22.25 1.59
CA TYR A 247 7.58 -21.66 2.88
C TYR A 247 8.17 -20.25 2.96
N GLY A 248 7.44 -19.34 3.59
CA GLY A 248 7.92 -18.00 3.90
C GLY A 248 7.47 -17.55 5.28
N GLU A 249 8.40 -16.91 5.98
CA GLU A 249 8.13 -16.30 7.29
C GLU A 249 8.77 -14.92 7.35
N TYR A 250 8.00 -13.93 7.84
CA TYR A 250 8.51 -12.61 8.14
C TYR A 250 7.70 -11.99 9.28
N GLY A 251 8.37 -11.18 10.12
CA GLY A 251 7.79 -10.70 11.36
C GLY A 251 7.66 -9.20 11.45
N MET A 252 6.99 -8.78 12.54
CA MET A 252 6.96 -7.42 13.04
C MET A 252 7.63 -7.34 14.41
N ASP A 253 8.18 -6.18 14.74
CA ASP A 253 8.90 -5.92 16.00
C ASP A 253 8.06 -6.19 17.24
N ASN A 254 6.74 -5.94 17.16
CA ASN A 254 5.77 -6.06 18.25
C ASN A 254 4.33 -6.13 17.73
N ASP A 255 3.39 -6.44 18.63
CA ASP A 255 1.95 -6.54 18.32
C ASP A 255 1.18 -5.20 18.45
N GLY A 256 1.86 -4.11 18.78
CA GLY A 256 1.25 -2.79 19.04
C GLY A 256 1.02 -2.48 20.52
N ILE A 257 0.99 -3.47 21.40
CA ILE A 257 0.81 -3.32 22.86
C ILE A 257 2.00 -3.93 23.61
N ASN A 258 2.37 -5.16 23.27
CA ASN A 258 3.45 -5.92 23.89
C ASN A 258 4.71 -5.84 23.04
N ASP A 259 5.87 -5.61 23.65
CA ASP A 259 7.17 -5.57 22.97
C ASP A 259 7.70 -6.99 22.66
N LYS A 260 6.85 -7.78 21.97
CA LYS A 260 7.19 -9.14 21.54
C LYS A 260 7.00 -9.24 20.03
N PRO A 261 8.01 -9.73 19.31
CA PRO A 261 7.86 -10.01 17.89
C PRO A 261 6.71 -10.96 17.61
N VAL A 262 6.02 -10.70 16.49
CA VAL A 262 4.96 -11.56 15.94
C VAL A 262 5.27 -11.86 14.49
N ALA A 263 4.85 -13.02 13.98
CA ALA A 263 5.23 -13.50 12.66
C ALA A 263 4.03 -13.93 11.80
N PHE A 264 4.10 -13.56 10.53
CA PHE A 264 3.30 -14.11 9.46
C PHE A 264 4.04 -15.31 8.87
N ARG A 265 3.33 -16.44 8.75
CA ARG A 265 3.82 -17.67 8.12
C ARG A 265 2.92 -18.05 6.98
N VAL A 266 3.51 -18.43 5.88
CA VAL A 266 2.76 -18.80 4.69
C VAL A 266 3.40 -20.00 4.01
N THR A 267 2.54 -20.90 3.51
CA THR A 267 2.93 -21.95 2.58
C THR A 267 2.25 -21.68 1.25
N ILE A 268 3.03 -21.48 0.19
CA ILE A 268 2.53 -21.42 -1.18
C ILE A 268 2.62 -22.79 -1.79
N THR A 269 1.50 -23.33 -2.24
CA THR A 269 1.43 -24.57 -3.00
C THR A 269 1.12 -24.23 -4.45
N VAL A 270 1.99 -24.65 -5.36
CA VAL A 270 1.82 -24.52 -6.82
C VAL A 270 1.51 -25.90 -7.38
N GLU A 271 0.34 -26.04 -8.02
CA GLU A 271 -0.12 -27.27 -8.67
C GLU A 271 -0.60 -26.92 -10.09
N ASP A 272 0.24 -27.23 -11.07
CA ASP A 272 0.03 -26.92 -12.50
C ASP A 272 -0.24 -25.43 -12.75
N ASP A 273 -1.50 -25.02 -12.84
CA ASP A 273 -1.92 -23.65 -13.14
C ASP A 273 -2.75 -23.00 -12.02
N GLU A 274 -2.73 -23.62 -10.84
CA GLU A 274 -3.40 -23.12 -9.65
C GLU A 274 -2.41 -22.89 -8.51
N MET A 275 -2.75 -21.97 -7.64
CA MET A 275 -1.93 -21.62 -6.49
C MET A 275 -2.79 -21.55 -5.22
N THR A 276 -2.31 -22.15 -4.14
CA THR A 276 -2.87 -21.96 -2.80
C THR A 276 -1.87 -21.21 -1.93
N VAL A 277 -2.30 -20.09 -1.35
CA VAL A 277 -1.54 -19.31 -0.37
C VAL A 277 -2.17 -19.56 1.00
N ASP A 278 -1.51 -20.37 1.81
CA ASP A 278 -2.02 -20.85 3.11
C ASP A 278 -1.25 -20.22 4.26
N TYR A 279 -1.94 -19.41 5.07
CA TYR A 279 -1.39 -18.73 6.24
C TYR A 279 -1.51 -19.55 7.54
N THR A 280 -1.82 -20.82 7.45
CA THR A 280 -1.82 -21.72 8.64
C THR A 280 -0.47 -21.72 9.33
N GLY A 281 -0.47 -21.46 10.64
CA GLY A 281 0.75 -21.30 11.43
C GLY A 281 1.17 -19.84 11.68
N THR A 282 0.52 -18.86 11.04
CA THR A 282 0.64 -17.44 11.42
C THR A 282 0.24 -17.25 12.88
N ASP A 283 0.93 -16.36 13.59
CA ASP A 283 0.67 -16.09 15.01
C ASP A 283 -0.79 -15.68 15.27
N PRO A 284 -1.30 -15.90 16.49
CA PRO A 284 -2.62 -15.42 16.89
C PRO A 284 -2.78 -13.92 16.66
N GLN A 285 -4.03 -13.47 16.54
CA GLN A 285 -4.33 -12.03 16.40
C GLN A 285 -3.64 -11.21 17.49
N ALA A 286 -3.10 -10.06 17.12
CA ALA A 286 -2.45 -9.12 18.01
C ALA A 286 -3.45 -8.52 19.02
N GLU A 287 -2.99 -8.23 20.21
CA GLU A 287 -3.77 -7.45 21.19
C GLU A 287 -3.91 -5.98 20.76
N GLY A 288 -2.93 -5.46 20.02
CA GLY A 288 -2.92 -4.12 19.47
C GLY A 288 -3.49 -4.04 18.06
N SER A 289 -3.28 -2.89 17.42
CA SER A 289 -3.85 -2.52 16.12
C SER A 289 -3.12 -3.17 14.91
N LYS A 290 -2.11 -4.01 15.15
CA LYS A 290 -1.28 -4.62 14.10
C LYS A 290 -1.84 -5.96 13.59
N ASN A 291 -3.08 -5.95 13.12
CA ASN A 291 -3.77 -7.09 12.49
C ASN A 291 -4.15 -6.74 11.05
N CYS A 292 -4.15 -7.70 10.13
CA CYS A 292 -4.70 -7.57 8.79
C CYS A 292 -6.17 -7.96 8.75
N THR A 293 -7.04 -7.09 8.26
CA THR A 293 -8.42 -7.49 7.93
C THR A 293 -8.42 -8.46 6.75
N MET A 294 -9.53 -9.18 6.53
CA MET A 294 -9.66 -10.06 5.35
C MET A 294 -9.47 -9.30 4.03
N ALA A 295 -9.92 -8.03 3.95
CA ALA A 295 -9.69 -7.21 2.77
C ALA A 295 -8.19 -6.94 2.55
N THR A 296 -7.45 -6.60 3.61
CA THR A 296 -6.00 -6.38 3.56
C THR A 296 -5.26 -7.68 3.22
N THR A 297 -5.63 -8.80 3.84
CA THR A 297 -5.02 -10.11 3.56
C THR A 297 -5.23 -10.53 2.11
N TYR A 298 -6.46 -10.38 1.61
CA TYR A 298 -6.79 -10.66 0.22
C TYR A 298 -5.98 -9.77 -0.74
N SER A 299 -6.05 -8.45 -0.56
CA SER A 299 -5.39 -7.51 -1.48
C SER A 299 -3.86 -7.61 -1.42
N GLY A 300 -3.27 -7.69 -0.22
CA GLY A 300 -1.82 -7.81 -0.07
C GLY A 300 -1.28 -9.12 -0.65
N THR A 301 -2.01 -10.23 -0.47
CA THR A 301 -1.65 -11.52 -1.09
C THR A 301 -1.66 -11.41 -2.62
N HIS A 302 -2.74 -10.86 -3.20
CA HIS A 302 -2.83 -10.71 -4.66
C HIS A 302 -1.77 -9.78 -5.22
N VAL A 303 -1.48 -8.67 -4.55
CA VAL A 303 -0.39 -7.75 -4.96
C VAL A 303 0.95 -8.48 -4.97
N ALA A 304 1.29 -9.22 -3.91
CA ALA A 304 2.55 -9.97 -3.82
C ALA A 304 2.63 -11.09 -4.88
N VAL A 305 1.53 -11.82 -5.10
CA VAL A 305 1.44 -12.87 -6.13
C VAL A 305 1.60 -12.29 -7.54
N LEU A 306 0.87 -11.21 -7.88
CA LEU A 306 1.00 -10.59 -9.19
C LEU A 306 2.40 -10.04 -9.43
N TRP A 307 3.06 -9.54 -8.40
CA TRP A 307 4.44 -9.09 -8.50
C TRP A 307 5.39 -10.24 -8.89
N ALA A 308 5.25 -11.38 -8.20
CA ALA A 308 6.07 -12.56 -8.47
C ALA A 308 5.76 -13.24 -9.82
N LEU A 309 4.52 -13.15 -10.31
CA LEU A 309 4.13 -13.75 -11.57
C LEU A 309 4.55 -12.88 -12.76
N SER A 310 3.96 -11.70 -12.91
CA SER A 310 4.31 -10.75 -13.97
C SER A 310 3.64 -9.39 -13.72
N GLY A 311 4.42 -8.32 -13.81
CA GLY A 311 3.91 -6.95 -13.72
C GLY A 311 2.95 -6.53 -14.84
N THR A 312 2.78 -7.35 -15.88
CA THR A 312 1.89 -7.09 -17.02
C THR A 312 0.51 -7.75 -16.89
N LEU A 313 0.30 -8.58 -15.87
CA LEU A 313 -1.00 -9.19 -15.63
C LEU A 313 -2.08 -8.15 -15.34
N PRO A 314 -3.29 -8.30 -15.89
CA PRO A 314 -4.41 -7.42 -15.57
C PRO A 314 -4.74 -7.45 -14.08
N ARG A 315 -5.00 -6.28 -13.51
CA ARG A 315 -5.33 -6.14 -12.09
C ARG A 315 -6.85 -6.20 -11.90
N ASN A 316 -7.43 -7.36 -12.14
CA ASN A 316 -8.87 -7.58 -12.05
C ASN A 316 -9.21 -8.94 -11.44
N SER A 317 -10.48 -9.18 -11.16
CA SER A 317 -10.93 -10.41 -10.51
C SER A 317 -10.62 -11.68 -11.32
N GLY A 318 -10.44 -11.58 -12.65
CA GLY A 318 -10.06 -12.72 -13.47
C GLY A 318 -8.68 -13.25 -13.11
N SER A 319 -7.69 -12.37 -12.97
CA SER A 319 -6.33 -12.73 -12.56
C SER A 319 -6.25 -13.34 -11.16
N PHE A 320 -7.28 -13.12 -10.32
CA PHE A 320 -7.29 -13.63 -8.96
C PHE A 320 -7.95 -15.00 -8.82
N ARG A 321 -8.73 -15.46 -9.82
CA ARG A 321 -9.45 -16.74 -9.76
C ARG A 321 -8.58 -17.98 -9.54
N PRO A 322 -7.37 -18.12 -10.13
CA PRO A 322 -6.53 -19.29 -9.91
C PRO A 322 -5.76 -19.27 -8.58
N VAL A 323 -5.92 -18.22 -7.76
CA VAL A 323 -5.21 -18.05 -6.48
C VAL A 323 -6.18 -18.22 -5.32
N LYS A 324 -6.06 -19.33 -4.60
CA LYS A 324 -6.84 -19.61 -3.38
C LYS A 324 -6.09 -19.10 -2.16
N ILE A 325 -6.78 -18.40 -1.26
CA ILE A 325 -6.22 -17.91 0.00
C ILE A 325 -6.87 -18.64 1.16
N ILE A 326 -6.06 -19.19 2.07
CA ILE A 326 -6.47 -19.76 3.34
C ILE A 326 -5.95 -18.88 4.47
N ALA A 327 -6.87 -18.20 5.16
CA ALA A 327 -6.57 -17.29 6.27
C ALA A 327 -7.31 -17.75 7.53
N PRO A 328 -6.65 -18.50 8.45
CA PRO A 328 -7.29 -19.00 9.66
C PRO A 328 -7.83 -17.88 10.53
N GLU A 329 -9.05 -18.06 11.02
CA GLU A 329 -9.73 -17.08 11.87
C GLU A 329 -9.06 -16.98 13.25
N GLY A 330 -8.95 -15.75 13.79
CA GLY A 330 -8.30 -15.49 15.08
C GLY A 330 -6.78 -15.36 15.00
N THR A 331 -6.24 -15.20 13.79
CA THR A 331 -4.81 -14.94 13.55
C THR A 331 -4.58 -13.52 13.05
N LEU A 332 -3.31 -13.10 12.93
CA LEU A 332 -2.91 -11.79 12.38
C LEU A 332 -3.50 -11.48 11.01
N VAL A 333 -3.84 -12.49 10.21
CA VAL A 333 -4.38 -12.33 8.85
C VAL A 333 -5.91 -12.37 8.77
N ASN A 334 -6.59 -12.71 9.87
CA ASN A 334 -8.05 -12.80 9.94
C ASN A 334 -8.53 -12.67 11.40
N PRO A 335 -8.36 -11.50 12.02
CA PRO A 335 -8.72 -11.28 13.41
C PRO A 335 -10.23 -11.31 13.62
N LYS A 336 -10.63 -11.71 14.82
CA LYS A 336 -12.03 -11.65 15.27
C LYS A 336 -12.37 -10.31 15.90
N PRO A 337 -13.56 -9.77 15.66
CA PRO A 337 -14.04 -8.61 16.41
C PRO A 337 -13.99 -8.90 17.93
N PRO A 338 -13.68 -7.91 18.77
CA PRO A 338 -13.46 -6.49 18.48
C PRO A 338 -11.97 -6.12 18.31
N ALA A 339 -11.10 -7.00 17.84
CA ALA A 339 -9.67 -6.70 17.72
C ALA A 339 -9.44 -5.39 16.94
N ALA A 340 -8.43 -4.63 17.36
CA ALA A 340 -8.02 -3.42 16.67
C ALA A 340 -7.30 -3.75 15.35
N VAL A 341 -7.52 -2.93 14.31
CA VAL A 341 -7.00 -3.16 12.95
C VAL A 341 -6.49 -1.87 12.28
N GLY A 342 -6.36 -0.79 13.04
CA GLY A 342 -6.05 0.55 12.50
C GLY A 342 -4.73 0.64 11.73
N MET A 343 -3.79 -0.28 11.97
CA MET A 343 -2.50 -0.34 11.26
C MET A 343 -2.48 -1.34 10.11
N CYS A 344 -3.59 -1.98 9.76
CA CYS A 344 -3.63 -3.15 8.88
C CYS A 344 -2.95 -2.97 7.52
N THR A 345 -3.02 -1.79 6.90
CA THR A 345 -2.46 -1.48 5.57
C THR A 345 -0.98 -1.08 5.60
N LEU A 346 -0.41 -0.91 6.79
CA LEU A 346 0.95 -0.44 7.04
C LEU A 346 1.86 -1.62 7.47
N PRO A 347 2.43 -1.67 8.73
CA PRO A 347 3.35 -2.76 9.09
C PRO A 347 2.82 -4.17 8.87
N PRO A 348 1.57 -4.53 9.27
CA PRO A 348 1.07 -5.88 9.07
C PRO A 348 1.01 -6.31 7.61
N ALA A 349 0.53 -5.41 6.72
CA ALA A 349 0.49 -5.70 5.28
C ALA A 349 1.90 -5.89 4.72
N CYS A 350 2.87 -5.03 5.11
CA CYS A 350 4.25 -5.16 4.66
C CYS A 350 4.88 -6.48 5.10
N ALA A 351 4.69 -6.87 6.36
CA ALA A 351 5.24 -8.12 6.89
C ALA A 351 4.56 -9.36 6.24
N MET A 352 3.25 -9.34 6.08
CA MET A 352 2.50 -10.40 5.39
C MET A 352 2.97 -10.57 3.94
N MET A 353 3.07 -9.48 3.18
CA MET A 353 3.57 -9.50 1.80
C MET A 353 5.03 -9.94 1.75
N GLY A 354 5.86 -9.52 2.73
CA GLY A 354 7.23 -9.97 2.89
C GLY A 354 7.34 -11.48 3.06
N ALA A 355 6.47 -12.09 3.87
CA ALA A 355 6.40 -13.54 4.03
C ALA A 355 6.05 -14.25 2.69
N VAL A 356 5.05 -13.72 1.95
CA VAL A 356 4.69 -14.25 0.62
C VAL A 356 5.85 -14.13 -0.37
N MET A 357 6.53 -12.99 -0.41
CA MET A 357 7.69 -12.79 -1.31
C MET A 357 8.88 -13.69 -0.93
N LYS A 358 9.11 -13.96 0.36
CA LYS A 358 10.14 -14.93 0.79
C LYS A 358 9.82 -16.34 0.32
N ALA A 359 8.55 -16.77 0.39
CA ALA A 359 8.14 -18.06 -0.16
C ALA A 359 8.38 -18.14 -1.68
N PHE A 360 8.09 -17.07 -2.43
CA PHE A 360 8.46 -17.00 -3.85
C PHE A 360 9.97 -16.96 -4.06
N GLY A 361 10.74 -16.39 -3.14
CA GLY A 361 12.19 -16.42 -3.16
C GLY A 361 12.78 -17.83 -3.09
N GLU A 362 12.08 -18.80 -2.49
CA GLU A 362 12.43 -20.22 -2.56
C GLU A 362 12.04 -20.86 -3.90
N ALA A 363 10.90 -20.45 -4.48
CA ALA A 363 10.38 -21.02 -5.73
C ALA A 363 11.11 -20.50 -6.97
N ALA A 364 11.33 -19.18 -7.04
CA ALA A 364 11.82 -18.45 -8.19
C ALA A 364 12.46 -17.13 -7.75
N PRO A 365 13.66 -17.16 -7.16
CA PRO A 365 14.31 -15.96 -6.61
C PRO A 365 14.52 -14.85 -7.66
N GLU A 366 14.65 -15.21 -8.93
CA GLU A 366 14.79 -14.27 -10.06
C GLU A 366 13.52 -13.47 -10.38
N ARG A 367 12.41 -13.71 -9.67
CA ARG A 367 11.13 -13.03 -9.90
C ARG A 367 10.76 -12.03 -8.81
N VAL A 368 11.41 -12.07 -7.66
CA VAL A 368 11.05 -11.24 -6.53
C VAL A 368 12.22 -10.40 -6.02
N PRO A 369 11.98 -9.17 -5.53
CA PRO A 369 12.98 -8.38 -4.87
C PRO A 369 13.29 -8.93 -3.47
N ALA A 370 14.39 -8.48 -2.89
CA ALA A 370 14.66 -8.59 -1.46
C ALA A 370 13.66 -7.75 -0.65
N GLY A 371 13.75 -7.81 0.67
CA GLY A 371 12.86 -7.10 1.58
C GLY A 371 12.90 -5.58 1.41
N PHE A 372 11.74 -4.96 1.43
CA PHE A 372 11.61 -3.51 1.53
C PHE A 372 11.72 -3.07 2.98
N PHE A 373 12.09 -1.81 3.22
CA PHE A 373 11.97 -1.22 4.55
C PHE A 373 10.53 -1.37 5.06
N SER A 374 10.35 -1.52 6.37
CA SER A 374 9.02 -1.45 6.97
C SER A 374 8.68 0.00 7.31
N VAL A 375 7.38 0.34 7.30
CA VAL A 375 6.92 1.68 7.67
C VAL A 375 7.42 2.06 9.06
N PHE A 376 7.99 3.25 9.18
CA PHE A 376 8.23 3.92 10.45
C PHE A 376 7.96 5.40 10.23
N THR A 377 6.89 5.92 10.82
CA THR A 377 6.44 7.29 10.57
C THR A 377 5.79 7.88 11.81
N ALA A 378 5.49 9.17 11.76
CA ALA A 378 4.83 9.87 12.84
C ALA A 378 3.69 10.75 12.32
N GLY A 379 2.60 10.80 13.10
CA GLY A 379 1.59 11.81 13.00
C GLY A 379 1.80 12.89 14.06
N TYR A 380 1.48 14.11 13.72
CA TYR A 380 1.53 15.24 14.65
C TYR A 380 0.31 16.14 14.46
N GLY A 381 -0.21 16.69 15.54
CA GLY A 381 -1.41 17.50 15.45
C GLY A 381 -1.56 18.49 16.61
N GLY A 382 -2.35 19.52 16.38
CA GLY A 382 -2.59 20.60 17.34
C GLY A 382 -3.41 21.73 16.75
N ILE A 383 -3.40 22.89 17.39
CA ILE A 383 -4.03 24.10 16.86
C ILE A 383 -2.98 24.94 16.15
N ASP A 384 -3.16 25.18 14.87
CA ASP A 384 -2.26 26.03 14.09
C ASP A 384 -2.39 27.50 14.56
N PRO A 385 -1.32 28.11 15.10
CA PRO A 385 -1.36 29.48 15.60
C PRO A 385 -1.62 30.52 14.52
N ARG A 386 -1.40 30.18 13.24
CA ARG A 386 -1.62 31.09 12.09
C ARG A 386 -3.09 31.22 11.75
N THR A 387 -3.88 30.15 11.95
CA THR A 387 -5.27 30.06 11.52
C THR A 387 -6.27 29.88 12.65
N GLY A 388 -5.81 29.43 13.84
CA GLY A 388 -6.65 29.04 14.97
C GLY A 388 -7.42 27.74 14.76
N ARG A 389 -7.10 26.97 13.71
CA ARG A 389 -7.77 25.71 13.35
C ARG A 389 -6.95 24.50 13.77
N LEU A 390 -7.65 23.38 13.97
CA LEU A 390 -6.99 22.07 14.10
C LEU A 390 -6.20 21.77 12.83
N PHE A 391 -4.99 21.24 12.99
CA PHE A 391 -4.24 20.61 11.91
C PHE A 391 -3.81 19.22 12.34
N ILE A 392 -3.66 18.33 11.35
CA ILE A 392 -3.12 16.98 11.50
C ILE A 392 -2.17 16.77 10.35
N GLY A 393 -0.89 16.55 10.66
CA GLY A 393 0.16 16.32 9.68
C GLY A 393 0.76 14.93 9.84
N TRP A 394 1.40 14.45 8.77
CA TRP A 394 2.06 13.15 8.69
C TRP A 394 3.46 13.30 8.11
N CYS A 395 4.40 12.49 8.62
CA CYS A 395 5.76 12.48 8.08
C CYS A 395 5.85 11.69 6.77
N PHE A 396 5.15 12.13 5.71
CA PHE A 396 5.22 11.50 4.38
C PHE A 396 6.62 11.53 3.76
N GLY A 397 7.49 12.45 4.19
CA GLY A 397 8.90 12.49 3.80
C GLY A 397 9.77 11.37 4.39
N ALA A 398 9.24 10.57 5.33
CA ALA A 398 9.97 9.47 5.97
C ALA A 398 9.83 8.15 5.20
N LEU A 399 10.00 8.16 3.89
CA LEU A 399 10.06 6.95 3.07
C LEU A 399 11.45 6.30 3.17
N GLY A 400 11.58 5.02 2.78
CA GLY A 400 12.82 4.26 2.97
C GLY A 400 13.33 3.59 1.71
N GLY A 401 14.15 2.54 1.88
CA GLY A 401 14.75 1.80 0.78
C GLY A 401 13.91 0.62 0.31
N GLY A 402 13.76 0.46 -1.00
CA GLY A 402 13.25 -0.75 -1.63
C GLY A 402 14.30 -1.86 -1.64
N GLY A 403 13.88 -3.12 -1.65
CA GLY A 403 14.77 -4.26 -1.81
C GLY A 403 15.47 -4.26 -3.17
N GLY A 404 16.70 -4.81 -3.22
CA GLY A 404 17.38 -5.10 -4.48
C GLY A 404 16.57 -6.06 -5.33
N TYR A 405 16.55 -5.85 -6.62
CA TYR A 405 15.85 -6.70 -7.58
C TYR A 405 16.80 -7.70 -8.23
N PRO A 406 16.31 -8.76 -8.87
CA PRO A 406 17.18 -9.72 -9.56
C PRO A 406 17.89 -9.14 -10.80
N HIS A 407 17.60 -7.91 -11.21
CA HIS A 407 18.12 -7.28 -12.42
C HIS A 407 18.52 -5.80 -12.25
N ARG A 408 18.35 -5.22 -11.07
CA ARG A 408 18.73 -3.84 -10.75
C ARG A 408 18.80 -3.60 -9.25
N ASP A 409 19.46 -2.53 -8.87
CA ASP A 409 19.48 -2.06 -7.48
C ASP A 409 18.09 -1.66 -6.99
N GLY A 410 17.90 -1.72 -5.68
CA GLY A 410 16.71 -1.22 -5.01
C GLY A 410 16.61 0.31 -5.12
N ASP A 411 15.37 0.79 -5.24
CA ASP A 411 15.11 2.23 -5.28
C ASP A 411 15.26 2.83 -3.88
N SER A 412 15.96 3.97 -3.78
CA SER A 412 15.99 4.77 -2.56
C SER A 412 14.76 5.68 -2.48
N PHE A 413 14.31 6.01 -1.27
CA PHE A 413 13.18 6.89 -1.05
C PHE A 413 11.89 6.41 -1.75
N VAL A 414 11.47 5.22 -1.44
CA VAL A 414 10.23 4.63 -1.95
C VAL A 414 9.22 4.36 -0.84
N ALA A 415 7.97 4.24 -1.20
CA ALA A 415 6.93 3.78 -0.30
C ALA A 415 7.17 2.32 0.12
N PRO A 416 6.66 1.89 1.29
CA PRO A 416 6.70 0.49 1.69
C PRO A 416 5.96 -0.38 0.67
N VAL A 417 6.25 -1.68 0.66
CA VAL A 417 5.77 -2.61 -0.38
C VAL A 417 4.24 -2.60 -0.56
N SER A 418 3.48 -2.38 0.52
CA SER A 418 2.01 -2.31 0.48
C SER A 418 1.48 -1.11 -0.34
N ASN A 419 2.25 -0.02 -0.38
CA ASN A 419 1.88 1.25 -0.98
C ASN A 419 2.80 1.64 -2.15
N TYR A 420 3.67 0.72 -2.60
CA TYR A 420 4.70 0.98 -3.60
C TYR A 420 4.13 1.57 -4.89
N ASN A 421 4.74 2.67 -5.35
CA ASN A 421 4.30 3.49 -6.50
C ASN A 421 2.89 4.10 -6.40
N GLY A 422 2.21 4.00 -5.26
CA GLY A 422 0.89 4.61 -5.06
C GLY A 422 0.94 5.93 -4.29
N ILE A 423 1.66 5.94 -3.17
CA ILE A 423 1.87 7.13 -2.34
C ILE A 423 2.78 8.13 -3.06
N LEU A 424 2.35 9.39 -3.05
CA LEU A 424 3.17 10.54 -3.43
C LEU A 424 3.66 11.25 -2.17
N VAL A 425 4.77 11.93 -2.29
CA VAL A 425 5.31 12.76 -1.19
C VAL A 425 4.98 14.21 -1.50
N PRO A 426 4.30 14.92 -0.58
CA PRO A 426 4.10 16.35 -0.71
C PRO A 426 5.44 17.08 -0.86
N ASN A 427 5.43 18.17 -1.59
CA ASN A 427 6.61 18.99 -1.67
C ASN A 427 6.80 19.78 -0.36
N ILE A 428 8.05 20.04 0.01
CA ILE A 428 8.41 20.64 1.30
C ILE A 428 7.71 21.98 1.50
N GLU A 429 7.66 22.82 0.47
CA GLU A 429 7.03 24.13 0.53
C GLU A 429 5.53 24.03 0.78
N THR A 430 4.87 23.04 0.17
CA THR A 430 3.43 22.78 0.39
C THR A 430 3.18 22.33 1.83
N ASP A 431 4.03 21.44 2.37
CA ASP A 431 3.92 21.00 3.76
C ASP A 431 4.12 22.16 4.75
N GLU A 432 5.13 23.01 4.54
CA GLU A 432 5.39 24.18 5.39
C GLU A 432 4.29 25.26 5.28
N MET A 433 3.61 25.33 4.14
CA MET A 433 2.42 26.18 3.98
C MET A 433 1.21 25.62 4.74
N ASN A 434 0.99 24.32 4.64
CA ASN A 434 -0.18 23.65 5.24
C ASN A 434 -0.03 23.45 6.75
N PHE A 435 1.18 23.19 7.24
CA PHE A 435 1.44 22.85 8.64
C PHE A 435 2.44 23.83 9.28
N PRO A 436 2.35 24.07 10.61
CA PRO A 436 3.30 24.92 11.33
C PRO A 436 4.61 24.16 11.62
N ILE A 437 5.31 23.75 10.57
CA ILE A 437 6.58 23.03 10.61
C ILE A 437 7.63 23.74 9.75
N LYS A 438 8.87 23.32 9.90
CA LYS A 438 9.97 23.60 8.99
C LYS A 438 10.79 22.34 8.78
N THR A 439 10.99 21.95 7.54
CA THR A 439 11.88 20.84 7.18
C THR A 439 13.34 21.31 7.32
N LEU A 440 14.10 20.62 8.17
CA LEU A 440 15.51 20.89 8.42
C LEU A 440 16.42 19.99 7.61
N ARG A 441 16.00 18.72 7.39
CA ARG A 441 16.72 17.73 6.60
C ARG A 441 15.75 16.86 5.82
N HIS A 442 16.14 16.50 4.62
CA HIS A 442 15.52 15.49 3.79
C HIS A 442 16.60 14.93 2.86
N GLU A 443 17.40 14.02 3.37
CA GLU A 443 18.66 13.56 2.78
C GLU A 443 18.75 12.04 2.79
N TYR A 444 19.40 11.44 1.80
CA TYR A 444 19.72 10.00 1.85
C TYR A 444 20.73 9.70 2.95
N ILE A 445 20.59 8.54 3.57
CA ILE A 445 21.56 8.02 4.55
C ILE A 445 22.40 6.98 3.82
N PRO A 446 23.71 7.24 3.58
CA PRO A 446 24.60 6.25 3.00
C PRO A 446 24.64 4.95 3.82
N ASP A 447 25.01 3.83 3.19
CA ASP A 447 25.22 2.51 3.82
C ASP A 447 23.97 1.84 4.41
N THR A 448 22.80 2.43 4.32
CA THR A 448 21.58 1.86 4.89
C THR A 448 20.97 0.75 4.05
N GLY A 449 21.20 0.72 2.74
CA GLY A 449 20.82 -0.37 1.86
C GLY A 449 21.67 -1.62 2.13
N GLY A 450 21.03 -2.80 2.22
CA GLY A 450 21.68 -4.09 2.35
C GLY A 450 22.57 -4.37 1.14
N ALA A 451 23.78 -4.90 1.40
CA ALA A 451 24.70 -5.24 0.33
C ALA A 451 24.22 -6.45 -0.47
N GLY A 452 24.48 -6.46 -1.77
CA GLY A 452 24.09 -7.53 -2.70
C GLY A 452 24.78 -7.37 -4.04
N TYR A 453 24.64 -8.35 -4.93
CA TYR A 453 24.98 -8.14 -6.33
C TYR A 453 24.20 -6.92 -6.86
N TYR A 454 22.93 -6.83 -6.49
CA TYR A 454 22.14 -5.62 -6.53
C TYR A 454 21.85 -5.16 -5.10
N ARG A 455 22.31 -3.96 -4.74
CA ARG A 455 22.12 -3.42 -3.40
C ARG A 455 20.65 -3.06 -3.14
N GLY A 456 20.28 -3.04 -1.87
CA GLY A 456 19.07 -2.38 -1.42
C GLY A 456 19.13 -0.85 -1.62
N GLY A 457 17.98 -0.22 -1.73
CA GLY A 457 17.86 1.24 -1.71
C GLY A 457 18.20 1.81 -0.35
N ASN A 458 18.68 3.05 -0.30
CA ASN A 458 18.98 3.74 0.95
C ASN A 458 17.72 4.37 1.57
N GLY A 459 17.72 4.47 2.90
CA GLY A 459 16.78 5.25 3.69
C GLY A 459 17.09 6.74 3.69
N VAL A 460 16.30 7.51 4.43
CA VAL A 460 16.44 8.98 4.53
C VAL A 460 16.47 9.46 5.97
N ASP A 461 17.17 10.59 6.22
CA ASP A 461 17.03 11.45 7.39
C ASP A 461 15.96 12.49 7.07
N TYR A 462 14.77 12.32 7.63
CA TYR A 462 13.70 13.31 7.55
C TYR A 462 13.53 13.98 8.91
N THR A 463 13.94 15.25 8.99
CA THR A 463 13.90 16.02 10.24
C THR A 463 13.09 17.29 10.06
N ILE A 464 12.07 17.49 10.89
CA ILE A 464 11.23 18.69 10.94
C ILE A 464 11.35 19.39 12.30
N GLU A 465 11.14 20.71 12.32
CA GLU A 465 11.01 21.55 13.52
C GLU A 465 9.59 22.09 13.63
N PHE A 466 8.99 22.05 14.82
CA PHE A 466 7.67 22.62 15.08
C PHE A 466 7.74 24.14 15.32
N ARG A 467 6.90 24.90 14.62
CA ARG A 467 6.93 26.35 14.59
C ARG A 467 5.72 27.01 15.26
N GLY A 468 5.94 27.64 16.41
CA GLY A 468 4.90 28.38 17.12
C GLY A 468 3.76 27.52 17.67
N VAL A 469 3.91 26.20 17.69
CA VAL A 469 2.89 25.24 18.10
C VAL A 469 3.48 24.23 19.07
N ASN A 470 2.63 23.68 19.95
CA ASN A 470 2.97 22.57 20.86
C ASN A 470 2.16 21.35 20.43
N PRO A 471 2.60 20.57 19.44
CA PRO A 471 1.82 19.45 18.93
C PRO A 471 1.93 18.22 19.82
N ASP A 472 0.93 17.39 19.71
CA ASP A 472 1.01 16.00 20.14
C ASP A 472 1.62 15.16 18.99
N VAL A 473 2.61 14.32 19.29
CA VAL A 473 3.30 13.46 18.32
C VAL A 473 3.04 12.01 18.67
N SER A 474 2.55 11.24 17.70
CA SER A 474 2.35 9.80 17.80
C SER A 474 3.22 9.11 16.75
N VAL A 475 4.01 8.11 17.16
CA VAL A 475 4.84 7.30 16.26
C VAL A 475 4.18 5.94 16.09
N PHE A 476 4.15 5.48 14.87
CA PHE A 476 3.70 4.13 14.54
C PHE A 476 4.57 3.57 13.42
N GLY A 477 4.89 2.30 13.55
CA GLY A 477 5.79 1.70 12.58
C GLY A 477 6.29 0.33 12.98
N ASP A 478 7.36 -0.04 12.33
CA ASP A 478 8.03 -1.32 12.46
C ASP A 478 9.46 -1.22 11.92
N GLY A 479 10.23 -2.33 11.93
CA GLY A 479 11.57 -2.35 11.36
C GLY A 479 12.63 -1.65 12.22
N ALA A 480 12.35 -1.38 13.49
CA ALA A 480 13.34 -0.90 14.46
C ALA A 480 14.10 -2.05 15.15
N VAL A 481 13.64 -3.29 14.99
CA VAL A 481 14.26 -4.52 15.52
C VAL A 481 14.46 -5.54 14.40
N ILE A 482 13.47 -5.76 13.54
CA ILE A 482 13.51 -6.70 12.44
C ILE A 482 13.81 -5.94 11.14
N PRO A 483 15.03 -6.09 10.56
CA PRO A 483 15.43 -5.38 9.36
C PRO A 483 14.77 -5.96 8.10
N ALA A 484 14.80 -5.20 7.01
CA ALA A 484 14.50 -5.69 5.67
C ALA A 484 15.43 -6.85 5.30
N TYR A 485 14.87 -8.00 4.92
CA TYR A 485 15.65 -9.20 4.64
C TYR A 485 16.40 -9.12 3.31
N GLY A 486 17.61 -9.68 3.27
CA GLY A 486 18.31 -9.94 2.02
C GLY A 486 17.76 -11.20 1.33
N LEU A 487 18.00 -11.34 0.03
CA LEU A 487 17.56 -12.49 -0.76
C LEU A 487 18.72 -13.02 -1.62
N ASN A 488 18.74 -14.34 -1.86
CA ASN A 488 19.71 -15.01 -2.73
C ASN A 488 21.19 -14.71 -2.40
N GLY A 489 21.51 -14.57 -1.10
CA GLY A 489 22.85 -14.26 -0.62
C GLY A 489 23.12 -12.77 -0.36
N GLY A 490 22.14 -11.90 -0.54
CA GLY A 490 22.21 -10.49 -0.15
C GLY A 490 22.09 -10.28 1.35
N GLU A 491 22.60 -9.15 1.83
CA GLU A 491 22.57 -8.76 3.25
C GLU A 491 21.26 -8.03 3.60
N VAL A 492 20.95 -7.97 4.88
CA VAL A 492 19.81 -7.20 5.41
C VAL A 492 20.04 -5.69 5.26
N GLY A 493 18.93 -4.93 5.20
CA GLY A 493 19.00 -3.47 5.30
C GLY A 493 19.26 -2.98 6.72
N SER A 494 19.36 -1.65 6.89
CA SER A 494 19.46 -1.02 8.22
C SER A 494 18.14 -1.10 8.98
N LEU A 495 18.13 -0.60 10.22
CA LEU A 495 16.93 -0.45 11.05
C LEU A 495 16.35 0.98 10.95
N ASN A 496 15.06 1.11 11.20
CA ASN A 496 14.40 2.40 11.39
C ASN A 496 14.69 2.98 12.77
N GLU A 497 14.79 4.30 12.88
CA GLU A 497 14.91 5.00 14.16
C GLU A 497 14.08 6.29 14.17
N GLY A 498 13.53 6.65 15.33
CA GLY A 498 12.82 7.89 15.55
C GLY A 498 13.34 8.64 16.77
N TYR A 499 13.34 9.97 16.72
CA TYR A 499 13.81 10.81 17.82
C TYR A 499 13.00 12.11 17.94
N LEU A 500 12.76 12.54 19.18
CA LEU A 500 12.53 13.94 19.48
C LEU A 500 13.86 14.58 19.90
N ASN A 501 14.15 15.79 19.41
CA ASN A 501 15.32 16.58 19.75
C ASN A 501 16.67 15.86 19.58
N ARG A 502 16.84 15.10 18.49
CA ARG A 502 18.07 14.33 18.20
C ARG A 502 19.31 15.23 18.25
N GLY A 503 20.31 14.82 19.07
CA GLY A 503 21.57 15.57 19.26
C GLY A 503 21.41 16.88 20.06
N GLN A 504 20.27 17.11 20.72
CA GLN A 504 19.97 18.30 21.47
C GLN A 504 19.60 17.99 22.94
N ALA A 505 19.53 19.01 23.77
CA ALA A 505 19.02 18.85 25.13
C ALA A 505 17.56 18.33 25.11
N GLY A 506 17.30 17.26 25.86
CA GLY A 506 15.97 16.62 25.88
C GLY A 506 15.76 15.61 24.77
N GLU A 507 16.84 15.10 24.16
CA GLU A 507 16.77 13.98 23.21
C GLU A 507 15.98 12.80 23.81
N LYS A 508 15.03 12.29 23.04
CA LYS A 508 14.27 11.09 23.35
C LYS A 508 14.23 10.18 22.12
N LYS A 509 14.76 8.96 22.24
CA LYS A 509 14.55 7.91 21.21
C LYS A 509 13.11 7.41 21.34
N LEU A 510 12.43 7.31 20.22
CA LEU A 510 11.02 6.89 20.11
C LEU A 510 10.95 5.42 19.72
N SER A 511 10.02 4.67 20.32
CA SER A 511 9.75 3.30 19.90
C SER A 511 8.88 3.26 18.61
N SER A 512 8.86 2.11 17.96
CA SER A 512 8.03 1.89 16.76
C SER A 512 6.52 1.92 17.03
N ASN A 513 6.12 2.05 18.27
CA ASN A 513 4.72 2.09 18.72
C ASN A 513 4.57 3.04 19.90
N GLU A 514 4.94 4.29 19.72
CA GLU A 514 4.92 5.32 20.75
C GLU A 514 3.58 6.06 20.73
N GLY A 515 2.92 6.11 21.87
CA GLY A 515 1.73 6.95 22.03
C GLY A 515 2.07 8.44 22.04
N TRP A 516 1.11 9.26 22.43
CA TRP A 516 1.24 10.72 22.40
C TRP A 516 2.42 11.25 23.21
N ASN A 517 3.31 11.95 22.52
CA ASN A 517 4.40 12.72 23.09
C ASN A 517 4.05 14.19 22.99
N LYS A 518 4.07 14.91 24.11
CA LYS A 518 3.93 16.35 24.13
C LYS A 518 5.22 16.99 23.62
N SER A 519 5.12 17.77 22.58
CA SER A 519 6.23 18.56 22.02
C SER A 519 6.00 20.05 22.20
N LYS A 520 7.02 20.85 21.99
CA LYS A 520 7.00 22.31 22.10
C LYS A 520 7.43 22.96 20.78
N SER A 521 7.10 24.24 20.65
CA SER A 521 7.68 25.05 19.59
C SER A 521 9.21 25.06 19.69
N GLY A 522 9.87 24.77 18.59
CA GLY A 522 11.32 24.63 18.48
C GLY A 522 11.83 23.21 18.70
N ASP A 523 11.01 22.29 19.22
CA ASP A 523 11.39 20.87 19.25
C ASP A 523 11.48 20.30 17.84
N THR A 524 12.37 19.33 17.63
CA THR A 524 12.55 18.63 16.36
C THR A 524 12.03 17.19 16.44
N LEU A 525 11.45 16.73 15.37
CA LEU A 525 11.09 15.34 15.15
C LEU A 525 11.96 14.80 14.00
N THR A 526 12.73 13.75 14.27
CA THR A 526 13.61 13.08 13.29
C THR A 526 13.13 11.66 13.09
N VAL A 527 12.99 11.26 11.83
CA VAL A 527 12.82 9.87 11.40
C VAL A 527 14.00 9.49 10.51
N LEU A 528 14.75 8.49 10.92
CA LEU A 528 15.78 7.84 10.11
C LEU A 528 15.16 6.57 9.55
N SER A 529 14.76 6.60 8.30
CA SER A 529 14.16 5.42 7.69
C SER A 529 15.21 4.41 7.25
N ALA A 530 14.85 3.14 7.32
CA ALA A 530 15.72 2.02 6.98
C ALA A 530 15.95 1.91 5.47
N GLY A 531 17.06 1.27 5.09
CA GLY A 531 17.28 0.79 3.73
C GLY A 531 16.59 -0.55 3.47
N GLY A 532 16.43 -0.91 2.20
CA GLY A 532 15.97 -2.23 1.75
C GLY A 532 17.07 -3.29 1.83
N GLY A 533 16.69 -4.58 1.76
CA GLY A 533 17.64 -5.69 1.70
C GLY A 533 18.34 -5.81 0.34
N GLY A 534 19.57 -6.39 0.32
CA GLY A 534 20.31 -6.67 -0.91
C GLY A 534 19.84 -7.96 -1.59
N TRP A 535 20.07 -8.07 -2.89
CA TRP A 535 19.80 -9.27 -3.67
C TRP A 535 21.07 -9.84 -4.30
N GLY A 536 21.33 -11.12 -4.13
CA GLY A 536 22.53 -11.80 -4.66
C GLY A 536 23.80 -11.53 -3.87
N ASP A 537 24.85 -12.31 -4.12
CA ASP A 537 26.15 -12.21 -3.39
C ASP A 537 26.84 -10.86 -3.64
N PRO A 538 27.07 -10.03 -2.61
CA PRO A 538 27.76 -8.75 -2.74
C PRO A 538 29.20 -8.87 -3.25
N LEU A 539 29.89 -9.99 -2.96
CA LEU A 539 31.26 -10.23 -3.45
C LEU A 539 31.31 -10.51 -4.96
N ALA A 540 30.15 -10.70 -5.61
CA ALA A 540 30.04 -10.85 -7.06
C ALA A 540 29.73 -9.53 -7.79
N ARG A 541 29.34 -8.45 -7.07
CA ARG A 541 29.04 -7.14 -7.69
C ARG A 541 30.27 -6.58 -8.39
N GLU A 542 30.09 -6.03 -9.58
CA GLU A 542 31.18 -5.44 -10.35
C GLU A 542 31.88 -4.32 -9.58
N PRO A 543 33.24 -4.35 -9.45
CA PRO A 543 33.97 -3.33 -8.69
C PRO A 543 33.73 -1.90 -9.16
N ALA A 544 33.51 -1.71 -10.46
CA ALA A 544 33.18 -0.40 -11.05
C ALA A 544 31.82 0.12 -10.57
N ALA A 545 30.81 -0.76 -10.42
CA ALA A 545 29.50 -0.39 -9.90
C ALA A 545 29.57 0.00 -8.40
N VAL A 546 30.44 -0.68 -7.62
CA VAL A 546 30.69 -0.31 -6.22
C VAL A 546 31.38 1.05 -6.12
N LEU A 547 32.35 1.33 -7.01
CA LEU A 547 32.98 2.65 -7.09
C LEU A 547 31.97 3.74 -7.43
N ASP A 548 31.07 3.48 -8.39
CA ASP A 548 30.02 4.42 -8.76
C ASP A 548 29.09 4.76 -7.59
N ASP A 549 28.70 3.73 -6.82
CA ASP A 549 27.93 3.93 -5.57
C ASP A 549 28.69 4.80 -4.55
N VAL A 550 30.02 4.64 -4.43
CA VAL A 550 30.85 5.46 -3.54
C VAL A 550 30.94 6.90 -4.02
N LEU A 551 31.16 7.11 -5.32
CA LEU A 551 31.25 8.44 -5.92
C LEU A 551 29.94 9.22 -5.87
N ASN A 552 28.80 8.51 -5.86
CA ASN A 552 27.46 9.08 -5.70
C ASN A 552 27.00 9.18 -4.24
N GLU A 553 27.91 8.95 -3.28
CA GLU A 553 27.62 9.03 -1.83
C GLU A 553 26.50 8.09 -1.35
N MET A 554 26.19 7.05 -2.12
CA MET A 554 25.26 6.00 -1.73
C MET A 554 25.89 4.99 -0.78
N LEU A 555 27.22 4.84 -0.87
CA LEU A 555 28.02 3.88 -0.14
C LEU A 555 29.32 4.53 0.36
N SER A 556 29.71 4.24 1.61
CA SER A 556 31.03 4.66 2.12
C SER A 556 32.14 3.78 1.58
N VAL A 557 33.38 4.32 1.53
CA VAL A 557 34.60 3.56 1.20
C VAL A 557 34.79 2.38 2.17
N GLN A 558 34.43 2.56 3.45
CA GLN A 558 34.48 1.52 4.46
C GLN A 558 33.51 0.37 4.12
N LYS A 559 32.27 0.66 3.84
CA LYS A 559 31.24 -0.36 3.49
C LYS A 559 31.58 -1.06 2.17
N ALA A 560 32.14 -0.33 1.18
CA ALA A 560 32.65 -0.90 -0.07
C ALA A 560 33.71 -1.99 0.21
N ARG A 561 34.61 -1.73 1.17
CA ARG A 561 35.62 -2.68 1.57
C ARG A 561 35.05 -3.86 2.37
N GLU A 562 34.22 -3.60 3.36
CA GLU A 562 33.72 -4.61 4.31
C GLU A 562 32.70 -5.59 3.67
N SER A 563 31.69 -5.09 2.97
CA SER A 563 30.62 -5.92 2.42
C SER A 563 30.89 -6.39 1.00
N TYR A 564 31.55 -5.56 0.17
CA TYR A 564 31.76 -5.88 -1.25
C TYR A 564 33.17 -6.37 -1.56
N GLY A 565 34.10 -6.28 -0.61
CA GLY A 565 35.49 -6.62 -0.80
C GLY A 565 36.17 -5.75 -1.86
N VAL A 566 35.73 -4.49 -2.05
CA VAL A 566 36.29 -3.57 -3.03
C VAL A 566 37.15 -2.51 -2.33
N VAL A 567 38.37 -2.36 -2.81
CA VAL A 567 39.32 -1.36 -2.32
C VAL A 567 39.26 -0.15 -3.21
N VAL A 568 38.78 0.96 -2.66
CA VAL A 568 38.68 2.25 -3.36
C VAL A 568 39.79 3.15 -2.87
N ASP A 569 40.54 3.73 -3.84
CA ASP A 569 41.58 4.74 -3.61
C ASP A 569 41.26 6.00 -4.41
N GLY A 570 40.78 7.02 -3.70
CA GLY A 570 40.29 8.23 -4.30
C GLY A 570 39.09 7.96 -5.24
N THR A 571 39.30 8.14 -6.54
CA THR A 571 38.28 7.94 -7.59
C THR A 571 38.51 6.68 -8.42
N GLN A 572 39.27 5.71 -7.93
CA GLN A 572 39.64 4.50 -8.66
C GLN A 572 39.52 3.27 -7.78
N VAL A 573 39.38 2.10 -8.41
CA VAL A 573 39.45 0.79 -7.73
C VAL A 573 40.86 0.27 -7.80
N ASP A 574 41.42 -0.12 -6.65
CA ASP A 574 42.61 -0.98 -6.62
C ASP A 574 42.17 -2.43 -6.92
N LEU A 575 42.29 -2.84 -8.17
CA LEU A 575 41.86 -4.15 -8.64
C LEU A 575 42.67 -5.29 -7.98
N ALA A 576 43.99 -5.10 -7.79
CA ALA A 576 44.85 -6.14 -7.19
C ALA A 576 44.50 -6.36 -5.71
N ALA A 577 44.38 -5.30 -4.95
CA ALA A 577 43.93 -5.39 -3.54
C ALA A 577 42.51 -5.94 -3.41
N THR A 578 41.61 -5.57 -4.34
CA THR A 578 40.22 -6.06 -4.42
C THR A 578 40.19 -7.58 -4.65
N GLU A 579 40.94 -8.11 -5.60
CA GLU A 579 41.00 -9.57 -5.85
C GLU A 579 41.49 -10.35 -4.63
N ILE A 580 42.54 -9.87 -3.99
CA ILE A 580 43.08 -10.50 -2.76
C ILE A 580 42.04 -10.49 -1.64
N LEU A 581 41.36 -9.34 -1.43
CA LEU A 581 40.37 -9.18 -0.37
C LEU A 581 39.18 -10.10 -0.59
N ARG A 582 38.65 -10.16 -1.82
CA ARG A 582 37.53 -11.06 -2.21
C ARG A 582 37.88 -12.53 -2.09
N ALA A 583 39.12 -12.93 -2.48
CA ALA A 583 39.57 -14.29 -2.34
C ALA A 583 39.61 -14.72 -0.86
N ASN A 584 40.14 -13.87 0.02
CA ASN A 584 40.18 -14.12 1.46
C ASN A 584 38.76 -14.20 2.06
N ALA A 585 37.83 -13.29 1.66
CA ALA A 585 36.46 -13.30 2.14
C ALA A 585 35.69 -14.57 1.74
N ARG A 586 35.90 -15.05 0.50
CA ARG A 586 35.31 -16.33 0.02
C ARG A 586 35.86 -17.54 0.74
N ALA A 587 37.20 -17.58 1.00
CA ALA A 587 37.81 -18.65 1.76
C ALA A 587 37.28 -18.73 3.21
N GLY A 588 37.06 -17.57 3.87
CA GLY A 588 36.45 -17.50 5.19
C GLY A 588 35.00 -18.01 5.26
N ARG A 589 34.21 -17.78 4.20
CA ARG A 589 32.84 -18.28 4.12
C ARG A 589 32.75 -19.79 3.88
N SER A 590 33.75 -20.41 3.28
CA SER A 590 33.76 -21.87 3.02
C SER A 590 34.12 -22.71 4.24
N THR A 591 34.55 -22.09 5.34
CA THR A 591 34.97 -22.75 6.59
C THR A 591 33.99 -22.54 7.75
N SER A 592 32.94 -21.75 7.56
CA SER A 592 31.83 -21.53 8.50
C SER A 592 30.56 -22.27 8.03
#